data_7b7b8acba0ca4c7492ac84265220370c
#
_entry.id   7b7b8acba0ca4c7492ac84265220370c
#
_cell.length_a   1.000
_cell.length_b   1.000
_cell.length_c   1.000
_cell.angle_alpha   90.00
_cell.angle_beta   90.00
_cell.angle_gamma   90.00
#
_symmetry.space_group_name_H-M   'P 1'
#
loop_
_entity.id
_entity.type
_entity.pdbx_description
1 polymer ?
#
loop_
_entity_poly.entity_id
_entity_poly.type
_entity_poly.pdbx_seq_one_letter_code
_entity_poly.pdbx_strand_id
1 'polypeptide(L)'
;MKCLCILGVLASLATAQAATVLSTTTKDDPSTLTSGGYGAYYGFSFDLDHMLLSSGEGISPNSTVFLQSLDIAKATNRTDATDGLYVTIFSSAATKDGTTFVGQSTTTIDMAGDSAGDGAASWEKAVFNNLQLDSGVTYYVAFTTTQISDATSWGDVSFSSARLRLGKEADGVDIGDVYKNAGFTSTEGSVWGPALRAEVTLAAVPEPASASLGLLGLAALLMALVVRLLFQVLQS
;
A
#
# COMPACT_ATOMS: atom_id res chain seq x y z
N MET A 1 47.35 -30.09 20.39
CA MET A 1 46.77 -28.95 19.70
C MET A 1 45.32 -29.28 19.37
N LYS A 2 44.37 -28.66 20.04
CA LYS A 2 42.93 -28.81 19.74
C LYS A 2 42.47 -27.47 19.15
N CYS A 3 42.20 -27.48 17.84
CA CYS A 3 41.63 -26.34 17.16
C CYS A 3 40.14 -26.21 17.55
N LEU A 4 39.80 -25.17 18.27
CA LEU A 4 38.42 -24.84 18.60
C LEU A 4 37.87 -24.00 17.46
N CYS A 5 37.10 -24.59 16.55
CA CYS A 5 36.33 -23.87 15.54
C CYS A 5 35.14 -23.25 16.23
N ILE A 6 35.18 -21.92 16.48
CA ILE A 6 34.02 -21.15 16.87
C ILE A 6 33.27 -20.78 15.58
N LEU A 7 32.23 -21.57 15.27
CA LEU A 7 31.25 -21.21 14.26
C LEU A 7 30.35 -20.13 14.85
N GLY A 8 30.61 -18.90 14.49
CA GLY A 8 29.69 -17.79 14.79
C GLY A 8 28.44 -17.91 13.92
N VAL A 9 27.35 -18.37 14.52
CA VAL A 9 26.02 -18.28 13.91
C VAL A 9 25.59 -16.82 13.95
N LEU A 10 25.74 -16.12 12.85
CA LEU A 10 25.07 -14.82 12.63
C LEU A 10 23.58 -15.11 12.47
N ALA A 11 22.85 -15.04 13.55
CA ALA A 11 21.40 -14.96 13.50
C ALA A 11 21.04 -13.57 12.96
N SER A 12 20.64 -13.49 11.69
CA SER A 12 19.99 -12.30 11.15
C SER A 12 18.64 -12.16 11.88
N LEU A 13 18.56 -11.24 12.83
CA LEU A 13 17.32 -10.80 13.42
C LEU A 13 16.55 -10.05 12.30
N ALA A 14 15.66 -10.76 11.63
CA ALA A 14 14.64 -10.11 10.81
C ALA A 14 13.75 -9.33 11.80
N THR A 15 13.94 -8.02 11.87
CA THR A 15 13.00 -7.14 12.57
C THR A 15 11.70 -7.17 11.79
N ALA A 16 10.65 -7.74 12.40
CA ALA A 16 9.31 -7.62 11.86
C ALA A 16 8.96 -6.12 11.86
N GLN A 17 8.81 -5.54 10.69
CA GLN A 17 8.31 -4.18 10.58
C GLN A 17 6.84 -4.16 10.94
N ALA A 18 6.46 -3.21 11.81
CA ALA A 18 5.07 -3.00 12.16
C ALA A 18 4.30 -2.50 10.93
N ALA A 19 3.07 -2.99 10.78
CA ALA A 19 2.15 -2.43 9.82
C ALA A 19 1.84 -0.97 10.21
N THR A 20 1.76 -0.12 9.20
CA THR A 20 1.41 1.29 9.36
C THR A 20 0.21 1.62 8.48
N VAL A 21 -0.53 2.64 8.83
CA VAL A 21 -1.69 3.09 8.06
C VAL A 21 -1.36 4.41 7.39
N LEU A 22 -1.47 4.42 6.07
CA LEU A 22 -1.47 5.62 5.24
C LEU A 22 -2.92 5.99 4.93
N SER A 23 -3.25 7.25 4.96
CA SER A 23 -4.61 7.71 4.70
C SER A 23 -4.64 8.94 3.80
N THR A 24 -5.65 9.01 2.95
CA THR A 24 -5.97 10.20 2.15
C THR A 24 -6.89 11.17 2.88
N THR A 25 -7.34 10.83 4.07
CA THR A 25 -8.26 11.66 4.84
C THR A 25 -7.89 11.65 6.32
N THR A 26 -8.13 12.77 6.97
CA THR A 26 -8.02 12.89 8.44
C THR A 26 -9.27 12.40 9.16
N LYS A 27 -10.31 12.01 8.43
CA LYS A 27 -11.60 11.57 9.00
C LYS A 27 -11.60 10.07 9.25
N ASP A 28 -11.83 9.69 10.50
CA ASP A 28 -11.95 8.28 10.90
C ASP A 28 -13.26 7.66 10.44
N ASP A 29 -14.33 8.42 10.52
CA ASP A 29 -15.66 8.02 10.06
C ASP A 29 -15.94 8.62 8.68
N PRO A 30 -16.09 7.81 7.62
CA PRO A 30 -16.32 8.30 6.27
C PRO A 30 -17.67 9.04 6.14
N SER A 31 -18.60 8.87 7.07
CA SER A 31 -19.86 9.62 7.11
C SER A 31 -19.65 11.10 7.44
N THR A 32 -18.52 11.44 8.05
CA THR A 32 -18.17 12.82 8.44
C THR A 32 -17.44 13.61 7.35
N LEU A 33 -17.23 13.04 6.17
CA LEU A 33 -16.69 13.77 5.02
C LEU A 33 -17.60 14.94 4.66
N THR A 34 -17.06 16.14 4.67
CA THR A 34 -17.78 17.43 4.70
C THR A 34 -18.50 17.74 3.41
N SER A 35 -18.61 17.13 2.43
CA SER A 35 -19.32 17.39 1.17
C SER A 35 -19.11 16.21 0.22
N GLY A 36 -19.10 15.04 0.79
CA GLY A 36 -18.85 13.88 -0.01
C GLY A 36 -19.85 13.75 -1.11
N GLY A 37 -19.40 13.93 -2.33
CA GLY A 37 -20.10 13.39 -3.46
C GLY A 37 -20.23 11.88 -3.26
N TYR A 38 -21.24 11.29 -3.82
CA TYR A 38 -21.34 9.84 -3.96
C TYR A 38 -21.83 9.51 -5.35
N GLY A 39 -21.28 8.45 -5.91
CA GLY A 39 -21.63 8.05 -7.27
C GLY A 39 -21.17 6.64 -7.57
N ALA A 40 -21.60 6.14 -8.72
CA ALA A 40 -21.10 4.89 -9.27
C ALA A 40 -19.85 5.21 -10.10
N TYR A 41 -18.73 4.66 -9.67
CA TYR A 41 -17.45 4.82 -10.35
C TYR A 41 -16.85 3.47 -10.69
N TYR A 42 -16.23 3.38 -11.83
CA TYR A 42 -15.55 2.16 -12.30
C TYR A 42 -14.16 1.99 -11.71
N GLY A 43 -13.64 3.06 -11.12
CA GLY A 43 -12.34 3.04 -10.48
C GLY A 43 -11.89 4.44 -10.06
N PHE A 44 -10.66 4.50 -9.60
CA PHE A 44 -9.99 5.73 -9.17
C PHE A 44 -8.47 5.59 -9.37
N SER A 45 -7.76 6.72 -9.30
CA SER A 45 -6.31 6.71 -9.15
C SER A 45 -5.90 7.12 -7.75
N PHE A 46 -4.72 6.71 -7.33
CA PHE A 46 -4.08 7.16 -6.10
C PHE A 46 -2.56 7.14 -6.24
N ASP A 47 -1.93 7.93 -5.39
CA ASP A 47 -0.49 8.04 -5.27
C ASP A 47 -0.11 7.95 -3.79
N LEU A 48 0.86 7.11 -3.46
CA LEU A 48 1.30 6.93 -2.08
C LEU A 48 1.92 8.20 -1.49
N ASP A 49 2.51 9.05 -2.33
CA ASP A 49 3.14 10.29 -1.88
C ASP A 49 2.14 11.31 -1.34
N HIS A 50 0.88 11.20 -1.74
CA HIS A 50 -0.22 12.02 -1.25
C HIS A 50 -0.97 11.41 -0.06
N MET A 51 -0.61 10.19 0.35
CA MET A 51 -1.18 9.57 1.54
C MET A 51 -0.33 9.90 2.77
N LEU A 52 -0.99 10.21 3.87
CA LEU A 52 -0.32 10.61 5.11
C LEU A 52 -0.39 9.49 6.16
N LEU A 53 0.68 9.38 6.93
CA LEU A 53 0.69 8.62 8.17
C LEU A 53 -0.24 9.28 9.21
N SER A 54 -0.65 8.53 10.21
CA SER A 54 -1.40 9.07 11.36
C SER A 54 -0.65 10.21 12.09
N SER A 55 0.66 10.31 11.92
CA SER A 55 1.49 11.43 12.40
C SER A 55 1.33 12.71 11.57
N GLY A 56 0.67 12.65 10.41
CA GLY A 56 0.56 13.74 9.45
C GLY A 56 1.76 13.87 8.51
N GLU A 57 2.71 12.93 8.57
CA GLU A 57 3.87 12.90 7.68
C GLU A 57 3.61 11.98 6.48
N GLY A 58 4.14 12.32 5.31
CA GLY A 58 4.16 11.44 4.13
C GLY A 58 5.22 10.35 4.26
N ILE A 59 5.15 9.34 3.42
CA ILE A 59 6.25 8.39 3.25
C ILE A 59 7.41 9.08 2.51
N SER A 60 8.63 8.60 2.75
CA SER A 60 9.80 9.15 2.04
C SER A 60 9.69 8.88 0.54
N PRO A 61 10.08 9.83 -0.32
CA PRO A 61 10.15 9.61 -1.76
C PRO A 61 11.02 8.39 -2.11
N ASN A 62 10.65 7.68 -3.17
CA ASN A 62 11.30 6.44 -3.63
C ASN A 62 11.25 5.30 -2.60
N SER A 63 10.28 5.31 -1.70
CA SER A 63 10.03 4.19 -0.80
C SER A 63 9.24 3.09 -1.50
N THR A 64 9.57 1.86 -1.16
CA THR A 64 8.75 0.69 -1.49
C THR A 64 7.93 0.30 -0.27
N VAL A 65 6.64 0.07 -0.47
CA VAL A 65 5.74 -0.43 0.57
C VAL A 65 5.13 -1.76 0.13
N PHE A 66 4.70 -2.55 1.10
CA PHE A 66 3.92 -3.77 0.85
C PHE A 66 2.51 -3.56 1.37
N LEU A 67 1.56 -3.43 0.44
CA LEU A 67 0.15 -3.23 0.74
C LEU A 67 -0.45 -4.52 1.31
N GLN A 68 -1.03 -4.41 2.51
CA GLN A 68 -1.76 -5.50 3.19
C GLN A 68 -3.26 -5.38 2.95
N SER A 69 -3.78 -4.17 3.05
CA SER A 69 -5.18 -3.88 2.76
C SER A 69 -5.37 -2.45 2.29
N LEU A 70 -6.46 -2.25 1.56
CA LEU A 70 -6.96 -0.94 1.14
C LEU A 70 -8.41 -0.82 1.59
N ASP A 71 -8.68 0.08 2.53
CA ASP A 71 -10.02 0.41 2.96
C ASP A 71 -10.52 1.55 2.08
N ILE A 72 -11.69 1.36 1.49
CA ILE A 72 -12.32 2.29 0.54
C ILE A 72 -13.63 2.77 1.15
N ALA A 73 -13.83 4.08 1.18
CA ALA A 73 -15.08 4.64 1.68
C ALA A 73 -16.22 4.36 0.71
N LYS A 74 -17.22 3.64 1.20
CA LYS A 74 -18.42 3.25 0.48
C LYS A 74 -19.57 4.19 0.82
N ALA A 75 -20.36 4.57 -0.17
CA ALA A 75 -21.64 5.23 0.03
C ALA A 75 -22.74 4.18 0.23
N THR A 76 -23.52 4.30 1.31
CA THR A 76 -24.50 3.27 1.71
C THR A 76 -25.94 3.58 1.30
N ASN A 77 -26.18 4.71 0.62
CA ASN A 77 -27.53 5.15 0.26
C ASN A 77 -28.04 4.66 -1.10
N ARG A 78 -27.38 3.71 -1.73
CA ARG A 78 -27.71 3.19 -3.06
C ARG A 78 -27.58 1.69 -3.12
N THR A 79 -28.58 1.03 -3.68
CA THR A 79 -28.66 -0.45 -3.77
C THR A 79 -28.37 -0.99 -5.16
N ASP A 80 -28.00 -0.13 -6.11
CA ASP A 80 -27.89 -0.45 -7.54
C ASP A 80 -26.45 -0.74 -8.01
N ALA A 81 -25.53 -1.03 -7.08
CA ALA A 81 -24.20 -1.47 -7.41
C ALA A 81 -24.00 -2.98 -7.24
N THR A 82 -22.91 -3.49 -7.75
CA THR A 82 -22.56 -4.91 -7.73
C THR A 82 -21.83 -5.27 -6.43
N ASP A 83 -22.26 -6.34 -5.78
CA ASP A 83 -21.57 -6.97 -4.66
C ASP A 83 -20.45 -7.88 -5.15
N GLY A 84 -19.53 -8.21 -4.25
CA GLY A 84 -18.49 -9.19 -4.50
C GLY A 84 -17.45 -8.71 -5.52
N LEU A 85 -17.04 -7.46 -5.42
CA LEU A 85 -16.05 -6.86 -6.30
C LEU A 85 -14.63 -7.09 -5.78
N TYR A 86 -13.73 -7.47 -6.68
CA TYR A 86 -12.30 -7.42 -6.44
C TYR A 86 -11.75 -6.01 -6.71
N VAL A 87 -10.77 -5.60 -5.92
CA VAL A 87 -10.01 -4.37 -6.12
C VAL A 87 -8.75 -4.72 -6.91
N THR A 88 -8.67 -4.24 -8.13
CA THR A 88 -7.58 -4.56 -9.07
C THR A 88 -6.75 -3.32 -9.32
N ILE A 89 -5.43 -3.43 -9.16
CA ILE A 89 -4.48 -2.31 -9.25
C ILE A 89 -3.66 -2.44 -10.53
N PHE A 90 -3.53 -1.32 -11.25
CA PHE A 90 -2.74 -1.17 -12.47
C PHE A 90 -1.75 -0.01 -12.31
N SER A 91 -0.65 -0.06 -13.05
CA SER A 91 0.35 1.02 -13.13
C SER A 91 0.07 2.03 -14.27
N SER A 92 -0.98 1.84 -15.04
CA SER A 92 -1.39 2.76 -16.12
C SER A 92 -2.89 2.70 -16.39
N ALA A 93 -3.50 3.87 -16.61
CA ALA A 93 -4.90 3.96 -17.04
C ALA A 93 -5.08 3.67 -18.53
N ALA A 94 -4.07 3.96 -19.34
CA ALA A 94 -4.17 3.89 -20.80
C ALA A 94 -4.32 2.47 -21.32
N THR A 95 -3.69 1.51 -20.66
CA THR A 95 -3.72 0.10 -21.02
C THR A 95 -3.96 -0.73 -19.76
N LYS A 96 -5.19 -1.09 -19.51
CA LYS A 96 -5.53 -2.07 -18.48
C LYS A 96 -5.40 -3.46 -19.07
N ASP A 97 -4.21 -3.97 -19.09
CA ASP A 97 -3.85 -5.27 -19.63
C ASP A 97 -2.83 -5.98 -18.73
N GLY A 98 -2.38 -7.15 -19.12
CA GLY A 98 -1.42 -7.92 -18.34
C GLY A 98 -0.08 -7.22 -18.12
N THR A 99 0.28 -6.24 -18.96
CA THR A 99 1.56 -5.51 -18.84
C THR A 99 1.52 -4.42 -17.79
N THR A 100 0.33 -3.92 -17.46
CA THR A 100 0.13 -2.86 -16.45
C THR A 100 -0.49 -3.39 -15.17
N PHE A 101 -0.86 -4.66 -15.13
CA PHE A 101 -1.39 -5.33 -13.94
C PHE A 101 -0.33 -5.37 -12.84
N VAL A 102 -0.68 -4.83 -11.67
CA VAL A 102 0.18 -4.82 -10.48
C VAL A 102 -0.28 -5.90 -9.50
N GLY A 103 -1.57 -6.00 -9.28
CA GLY A 103 -2.14 -7.00 -8.40
C GLY A 103 -3.63 -6.82 -8.16
N GLN A 104 -4.21 -7.77 -7.43
CA GLN A 104 -5.63 -7.79 -7.11
C GLN A 104 -5.83 -8.23 -5.66
N SER A 105 -6.90 -7.75 -5.03
CA SER A 105 -7.28 -8.18 -3.69
C SER A 105 -7.58 -9.68 -3.67
N THR A 106 -7.24 -10.32 -2.56
CA THR A 106 -7.52 -11.74 -2.31
C THR A 106 -8.95 -11.98 -1.86
N THR A 107 -9.61 -10.91 -1.40
CA THR A 107 -11.01 -10.91 -0.95
C THR A 107 -11.82 -9.98 -1.83
N THR A 108 -13.09 -10.27 -1.97
CA THR A 108 -14.06 -9.33 -2.52
C THR A 108 -14.54 -8.35 -1.47
N ILE A 109 -14.98 -7.19 -1.92
CA ILE A 109 -15.64 -6.17 -1.11
C ILE A 109 -17.09 -5.98 -1.58
N ASP A 110 -17.94 -5.56 -0.67
CA ASP A 110 -19.32 -5.18 -0.96
C ASP A 110 -19.40 -3.68 -1.16
N MET A 111 -19.49 -3.24 -2.39
CA MET A 111 -19.59 -1.82 -2.76
C MET A 111 -21.01 -1.40 -3.18
N ALA A 112 -21.97 -2.30 -3.07
CA ALA A 112 -23.37 -1.92 -3.15
C ALA A 112 -23.77 -1.06 -1.94
N GLY A 113 -24.53 -0.02 -2.17
CA GLY A 113 -25.13 0.74 -1.08
C GLY A 113 -26.27 -0.05 -0.44
N ASP A 114 -26.49 0.18 0.82
CA ASP A 114 -27.73 -0.23 1.51
C ASP A 114 -28.71 0.96 1.55
N SER A 115 -29.92 0.72 2.08
CA SER A 115 -30.96 1.74 2.18
C SER A 115 -30.80 2.70 3.38
N ALA A 116 -29.63 2.77 3.99
CA ALA A 116 -29.38 3.52 5.22
C ALA A 116 -29.21 5.02 4.99
N GLY A 117 -30.13 5.66 4.40
CA GLY A 117 -30.27 7.13 4.37
C GLY A 117 -29.19 7.92 3.64
N ASP A 118 -29.51 9.16 3.32
CA ASP A 118 -28.57 10.08 2.66
C ASP A 118 -27.38 10.41 3.58
N GLY A 119 -26.19 10.24 3.04
CA GLY A 119 -24.94 10.63 3.71
C GLY A 119 -24.30 9.52 4.58
N ALA A 120 -24.95 8.39 4.78
CA ALA A 120 -24.32 7.24 5.41
C ALA A 120 -23.15 6.73 4.57
N ALA A 121 -22.09 6.28 5.23
CA ALA A 121 -20.91 5.72 4.60
C ALA A 121 -20.24 4.71 5.54
N SER A 122 -19.53 3.77 4.96
CA SER A 122 -18.73 2.77 5.70
C SER A 122 -17.39 2.55 5.00
N TRP A 123 -16.48 1.89 5.71
CA TRP A 123 -15.23 1.41 5.13
C TRP A 123 -15.40 -0.03 4.67
N GLU A 124 -15.01 -0.30 3.42
CA GLU A 124 -14.91 -1.65 2.86
C GLU A 124 -13.45 -2.01 2.68
N LYS A 125 -13.04 -3.14 3.26
CA LYS A 125 -11.64 -3.57 3.32
C LYS A 125 -11.33 -4.60 2.24
N ALA A 126 -10.49 -4.21 1.29
CA ALA A 126 -9.87 -5.11 0.32
C ALA A 126 -8.52 -5.61 0.87
N VAL A 127 -8.32 -6.92 0.95
CA VAL A 127 -7.10 -7.54 1.49
C VAL A 127 -6.18 -7.95 0.33
N PHE A 128 -4.88 -7.66 0.47
CA PHE A 128 -3.84 -8.02 -0.49
C PHE A 128 -2.80 -8.94 0.17
N ASN A 129 -2.08 -9.68 -0.64
CA ASN A 129 -1.01 -10.55 -0.18
C ASN A 129 0.36 -9.87 -0.36
N ASN A 130 0.68 -8.91 0.49
CA ASN A 130 1.95 -8.17 0.45
C ASN A 130 2.22 -7.58 -0.96
N LEU A 131 1.26 -6.87 -1.52
CA LEU A 131 1.41 -6.28 -2.85
C LEU A 131 2.42 -5.15 -2.81
N GLN A 132 3.51 -5.29 -3.57
CA GLN A 132 4.53 -4.26 -3.65
C GLN A 132 4.01 -3.04 -4.42
N LEU A 133 4.16 -1.86 -3.83
CA LEU A 133 3.90 -0.57 -4.44
C LEU A 133 5.10 0.37 -4.16
N ASP A 134 5.38 1.25 -5.10
CA ASP A 134 6.46 2.22 -5.00
C ASP A 134 5.90 3.64 -4.92
N SER A 135 6.48 4.50 -4.08
CA SER A 135 6.16 5.93 -4.05
C SER A 135 6.61 6.61 -5.35
N GLY A 136 5.95 7.70 -5.71
CA GLY A 136 6.18 8.39 -6.99
C GLY A 136 5.53 7.71 -8.20
N VAL A 137 4.70 6.68 -7.97
CA VAL A 137 3.94 6.00 -9.01
C VAL A 137 2.46 6.24 -8.78
N THR A 138 1.77 6.74 -9.80
CA THR A 138 0.31 6.80 -9.79
C THR A 138 -0.27 5.45 -10.14
N TYR A 139 -1.05 4.90 -9.24
CA TYR A 139 -1.75 3.62 -9.41
C TYR A 139 -3.22 3.86 -9.76
N TYR A 140 -3.76 2.95 -10.55
CA TYR A 140 -5.14 2.97 -11.01
C TYR A 140 -5.88 1.75 -10.49
N VAL A 141 -6.94 1.98 -9.76
CA VAL A 141 -7.80 0.94 -9.21
C VAL A 141 -8.99 0.74 -10.10
N ALA A 142 -9.29 -0.49 -10.44
CA ALA A 142 -10.53 -0.91 -11.10
C ALA A 142 -11.27 -1.91 -10.23
N PHE A 143 -12.59 -1.90 -10.31
CA PHE A 143 -13.44 -2.91 -9.69
C PHE A 143 -13.77 -3.98 -10.72
N THR A 144 -13.47 -5.25 -10.40
CA THR A 144 -13.73 -6.38 -11.28
C THR A 144 -14.60 -7.43 -10.59
N THR A 145 -15.43 -8.12 -11.35
CA THR A 145 -16.29 -9.19 -10.83
C THR A 145 -15.61 -10.55 -10.84
N THR A 146 -14.45 -10.65 -11.49
CA THR A 146 -13.67 -11.88 -11.62
C THR A 146 -12.30 -11.73 -11.01
N GLN A 147 -11.79 -12.84 -10.47
CA GLN A 147 -10.40 -12.92 -10.07
C GLN A 147 -9.53 -13.03 -11.32
N ILE A 148 -8.49 -12.22 -11.39
CA ILE A 148 -7.58 -12.14 -12.53
C ILE A 148 -6.13 -12.32 -12.10
N SER A 149 -5.28 -12.68 -13.05
CA SER A 149 -3.83 -12.76 -12.88
C SER A 149 -3.17 -12.19 -14.14
N ASP A 150 -1.86 -12.09 -14.14
CA ASP A 150 -1.06 -11.71 -15.29
C ASP A 150 -1.29 -12.60 -16.52
N ALA A 151 -1.67 -13.86 -16.31
CA ALA A 151 -2.00 -14.83 -17.35
C ALA A 151 -3.46 -14.79 -17.82
N THR A 152 -4.30 -13.94 -17.22
CA THR A 152 -5.73 -13.87 -17.57
C THR A 152 -5.91 -13.24 -18.96
N SER A 153 -6.86 -13.79 -19.74
CA SER A 153 -7.30 -13.16 -20.98
C SER A 153 -8.07 -11.88 -20.66
N TRP A 154 -7.51 -10.73 -20.99
CA TRP A 154 -8.07 -9.43 -20.64
C TRP A 154 -9.36 -9.09 -21.39
N GLY A 155 -9.67 -9.80 -22.49
CA GLY A 155 -10.95 -9.72 -23.15
C GLY A 155 -12.12 -10.28 -22.33
N ASP A 156 -11.82 -11.14 -21.36
CA ASP A 156 -12.80 -11.79 -20.51
C ASP A 156 -12.97 -11.08 -19.14
N VAL A 157 -12.22 -10.01 -18.89
CA VAL A 157 -12.31 -9.26 -17.62
C VAL A 157 -13.54 -8.37 -17.63
N SER A 158 -14.43 -8.61 -16.68
CA SER A 158 -15.62 -7.77 -16.46
C SER A 158 -15.33 -6.70 -15.41
N PHE A 159 -15.33 -5.45 -15.84
CA PHE A 159 -15.25 -4.29 -14.97
C PHE A 159 -16.66 -3.88 -14.52
N SER A 160 -16.80 -3.52 -13.26
CA SER A 160 -18.05 -3.05 -12.68
C SER A 160 -17.87 -1.71 -12.00
N SER A 161 -18.97 -1.07 -11.63
CA SER A 161 -18.94 0.15 -10.85
C SER A 161 -19.16 -0.12 -9.37
N ALA A 162 -18.53 0.69 -8.53
CA ALA A 162 -18.68 0.70 -7.09
C ALA A 162 -19.30 2.01 -6.61
N ARG A 163 -20.01 1.98 -5.49
CA ARG A 163 -20.58 3.17 -4.86
C ARG A 163 -19.55 3.80 -3.92
N LEU A 164 -18.77 4.74 -4.42
CA LEU A 164 -17.76 5.42 -3.63
C LEU A 164 -18.32 6.62 -2.88
N ARG A 165 -17.85 6.80 -1.65
CA ARG A 165 -17.94 8.06 -0.92
C ARG A 165 -16.68 8.86 -1.21
N LEU A 166 -16.85 10.06 -1.72
CA LEU A 166 -15.75 10.94 -2.07
C LEU A 166 -15.59 12.01 -0.98
N GLY A 167 -14.36 12.41 -0.77
CA GLY A 167 -14.01 13.59 -0.02
C GLY A 167 -13.45 14.68 -0.93
N LYS A 168 -13.15 15.84 -0.36
CA LYS A 168 -12.50 16.94 -1.05
C LYS A 168 -11.34 17.47 -0.21
N GLU A 169 -10.59 18.44 -0.74
CA GLU A 169 -9.44 19.05 -0.10
C GLU A 169 -9.72 19.48 1.36
N ALA A 170 -10.92 20.04 1.63
CA ALA A 170 -11.32 20.42 3.00
C ALA A 170 -11.38 19.24 3.98
N ASP A 171 -11.48 18.00 3.48
CA ASP A 171 -11.44 16.77 4.26
C ASP A 171 -10.03 16.13 4.26
N GLY A 172 -9.04 16.83 3.71
CA GLY A 172 -7.69 16.32 3.49
C GLY A 172 -7.60 15.30 2.35
N VAL A 173 -8.61 15.22 1.50
CA VAL A 173 -8.63 14.31 0.34
C VAL A 173 -8.26 15.12 -0.90
N ASP A 174 -7.00 15.11 -1.24
CA ASP A 174 -6.47 15.74 -2.46
C ASP A 174 -5.66 14.72 -3.25
N ILE A 175 -6.29 13.61 -3.62
CA ILE A 175 -5.56 12.61 -4.37
C ILE A 175 -6.43 11.91 -5.39
N GLY A 176 -5.84 11.79 -6.55
CA GLY A 176 -6.32 10.96 -7.62
C GLY A 176 -7.65 11.41 -8.22
N ASP A 177 -7.93 10.83 -9.33
CA ASP A 177 -9.19 11.00 -10.05
C ASP A 177 -10.14 9.85 -9.76
N VAL A 178 -11.43 10.10 -9.85
CA VAL A 178 -12.46 9.06 -9.88
C VAL A 178 -13.06 8.95 -11.27
N TYR A 179 -13.23 7.73 -11.77
CA TYR A 179 -13.55 7.48 -13.16
C TYR A 179 -14.97 6.96 -13.34
N LYS A 180 -15.72 7.63 -14.24
CA LYS A 180 -17.12 7.30 -14.55
C LYS A 180 -17.28 6.16 -15.55
N ASN A 181 -16.21 5.73 -16.17
CA ASN A 181 -16.25 4.65 -17.16
C ASN A 181 -15.08 3.65 -16.99
N ALA A 182 -15.29 2.44 -17.46
CA ALA A 182 -14.29 1.39 -17.41
C ALA A 182 -13.03 1.69 -18.25
N GLY A 183 -13.10 2.67 -19.16
CA GLY A 183 -11.95 3.12 -19.97
C GLY A 183 -11.01 4.07 -19.25
N PHE A 184 -11.36 4.56 -18.05
CA PHE A 184 -10.62 5.59 -17.31
C PHE A 184 -10.37 6.87 -18.12
N THR A 185 -11.33 7.25 -18.96
CA THR A 185 -11.23 8.43 -19.83
C THR A 185 -12.14 9.58 -19.41
N SER A 186 -13.04 9.33 -18.45
CA SER A 186 -13.98 10.34 -17.95
C SER A 186 -13.90 10.42 -16.44
N THR A 187 -13.44 11.55 -15.92
CA THR A 187 -13.29 11.82 -14.47
C THR A 187 -14.45 12.64 -13.92
N GLU A 188 -14.60 12.66 -12.59
CA GLU A 188 -15.59 13.54 -11.91
C GLU A 188 -15.14 15.00 -11.85
N GLY A 189 -13.88 15.26 -12.15
CA GLY A 189 -13.24 16.57 -11.98
C GLY A 189 -12.41 16.67 -10.71
N SER A 190 -11.47 17.59 -10.71
CA SER A 190 -10.30 17.64 -9.82
C SER A 190 -10.55 18.01 -8.36
N VAL A 191 -11.80 18.21 -7.94
CA VAL A 191 -12.10 18.62 -6.55
C VAL A 191 -12.54 17.49 -5.63
N TRP A 192 -12.68 16.29 -6.17
CA TRP A 192 -13.17 15.12 -5.47
C TRP A 192 -12.21 13.92 -5.65
N GLY A 193 -11.76 13.37 -4.56
CA GLY A 193 -10.92 12.19 -4.58
C GLY A 193 -11.51 11.04 -3.74
N PRO A 194 -11.02 9.82 -3.91
CA PRO A 194 -11.44 8.69 -3.11
C PRO A 194 -10.91 8.83 -1.69
N ALA A 195 -11.77 8.62 -0.69
CA ALA A 195 -11.32 8.49 0.69
C ALA A 195 -10.81 7.07 0.90
N LEU A 196 -9.52 6.96 1.23
CA LEU A 196 -8.79 5.69 1.31
C LEU A 196 -8.00 5.59 2.61
N ARG A 197 -7.80 4.34 3.06
CA ARG A 197 -6.82 3.97 4.08
C ARG A 197 -6.07 2.74 3.59
N ALA A 198 -4.76 2.80 3.54
CA ALA A 198 -3.91 1.69 3.16
C ALA A 198 -3.12 1.19 4.39
N GLU A 199 -3.32 -0.07 4.75
CA GLU A 199 -2.46 -0.74 5.71
C GLU A 199 -1.26 -1.28 4.96
N VAL A 200 -0.07 -0.78 5.27
CA VAL A 200 1.17 -1.13 4.58
C VAL A 200 2.26 -1.54 5.56
N THR A 201 3.20 -2.33 5.07
CA THR A 201 4.49 -2.56 5.71
C THR A 201 5.55 -1.85 4.87
N LEU A 202 6.34 -0.98 5.47
CA LEU A 202 7.44 -0.33 4.76
C LEU A 202 8.52 -1.37 4.44
N ALA A 203 9.15 -1.29 3.26
CA ALA A 203 10.34 -2.09 3.00
C ALA A 203 11.43 -1.70 4.01
N ALA A 204 12.14 -2.69 4.55
CA ALA A 204 13.28 -2.41 5.39
C ALA A 204 14.29 -1.60 4.58
N VAL A 205 14.50 -0.35 4.95
CA VAL A 205 15.65 0.41 4.44
C VAL A 205 16.89 -0.34 4.90
N PRO A 206 17.74 -0.87 4.01
CA PRO A 206 18.98 -1.49 4.43
C PRO A 206 19.71 -0.47 5.30
N GLU A 207 19.94 -0.81 6.56
CA GLU A 207 20.74 0.07 7.40
C GLU A 207 22.04 0.40 6.66
N PRO A 208 22.40 1.68 6.53
CA PRO A 208 23.63 2.04 5.85
C PRO A 208 24.76 1.23 6.46
N ALA A 209 25.70 0.79 5.63
CA ALA A 209 26.81 -0.10 5.97
C ALA A 209 27.62 0.25 7.23
N SER A 210 27.22 1.29 7.96
CA SER A 210 27.73 1.69 9.28
C SER A 210 27.62 0.59 10.34
N ALA A 211 26.58 -0.24 10.33
CA ALA A 211 26.50 -1.38 11.25
C ALA A 211 27.50 -2.47 10.88
N SER A 212 27.69 -2.75 9.60
CA SER A 212 28.72 -3.68 9.11
C SER A 212 30.12 -3.14 9.28
N LEU A 213 30.33 -1.82 9.12
CA LEU A 213 31.60 -1.14 9.42
C LEU A 213 31.93 -1.18 10.92
N GLY A 214 30.93 -1.01 11.79
CA GLY A 214 31.09 -1.16 13.23
C GLY A 214 31.54 -2.58 13.64
N LEU A 215 30.92 -3.60 13.05
CA LEU A 215 31.30 -5.01 13.29
C LEU A 215 32.70 -5.33 12.73
N LEU A 216 33.04 -4.83 11.55
CA LEU A 216 34.39 -4.99 10.97
C LEU A 216 35.45 -4.26 11.81
N GLY A 217 35.13 -3.07 12.32
CA GLY A 217 36.00 -2.33 13.24
C GLY A 217 36.25 -3.08 14.54
N LEU A 218 35.19 -3.66 15.15
CA LEU A 218 35.29 -4.45 16.36
C LEU A 218 36.10 -5.73 16.14
N ALA A 219 35.91 -6.42 15.02
CA ALA A 219 36.66 -7.62 14.66
C ALA A 219 38.16 -7.31 14.44
N ALA A 220 38.47 -6.18 13.79
CA ALA A 220 39.87 -5.73 13.61
C ALA A 220 40.54 -5.39 14.95
N LEU A 221 39.79 -4.76 15.87
CA LEU A 221 40.29 -4.41 17.21
C LEU A 221 40.59 -5.68 18.03
N LEU A 222 39.68 -6.67 17.99
CA LEU A 222 39.89 -7.95 18.66
C LEU A 222 41.08 -8.72 18.09
N MET A 223 41.26 -8.74 16.79
CA MET A 223 42.41 -9.34 16.14
C MET A 223 43.73 -8.68 16.57
N ALA A 224 43.77 -7.37 16.62
CA ALA A 224 44.95 -6.58 17.05
C ALA A 224 45.29 -6.91 18.52
N LEU A 225 44.28 -7.07 19.37
CA LEU A 225 44.47 -7.41 20.80
C LEU A 225 45.04 -8.83 20.97
N VAL A 226 44.52 -9.80 20.21
CA VAL A 226 45.00 -11.17 20.21
C VAL A 226 46.44 -11.26 19.74
N VAL A 227 46.79 -10.58 18.68
CA VAL A 227 48.17 -10.53 18.16
C VAL A 227 49.13 -9.94 19.21
N ARG A 228 48.72 -8.85 19.87
CA ARG A 228 49.52 -8.23 20.92
C ARG A 228 49.76 -9.14 22.12
N LEU A 229 48.73 -9.86 22.55
CA LEU A 229 48.86 -10.86 23.66
C LEU A 229 49.78 -12.01 23.27
N LEU A 230 49.70 -12.51 22.03
CA LEU A 230 50.60 -13.57 21.55
C LEU A 230 52.05 -13.13 21.52
N PHE A 231 52.33 -11.88 21.10
CA PHE A 231 53.67 -11.33 21.16
C PHE A 231 54.24 -11.18 22.56
N GLN A 232 53.42 -10.82 23.54
CA GLN A 232 53.83 -10.73 24.94
C GLN A 232 54.20 -12.11 25.54
N VAL A 233 53.45 -13.15 25.18
CA VAL A 233 53.71 -14.54 25.66
C VAL A 233 54.98 -15.12 25.01
N LEU A 234 55.34 -14.70 23.79
CA LEU A 234 56.53 -15.19 23.10
C LEU A 234 57.85 -14.49 23.54
N GLN A 235 57.76 -13.40 24.31
CA GLN A 235 58.91 -12.66 24.84
C GLN A 235 59.14 -12.90 26.33
N SER A 236 58.29 -13.71 26.98
CA SER A 236 58.50 -14.18 28.35
C SER A 236 59.07 -15.58 28.40
#